data_c319b2c54526caac39dda67ff6fd854a
#
_entry.id   c319b2c54526caac39dda67ff6fd854a
#
_cell.length_a   1.000
_cell.length_b   1.000
_cell.length_c   1.000
_cell.angle_alpha   90.00
_cell.angle_beta   90.00
_cell.angle_gamma   90.00
#
_symmetry.space_group_name_H-M   'P 1'
#
loop_
_entity.id
_entity.type
_entity.pdbx_description
1 polymer ?
#
loop_
_entity_poly.entity_id
_entity_poly.type
_entity_poly.pdbx_seq_one_letter_code
_entity_poly.pdbx_strand_id
1 'polypeptide(L)'
;MIKAFAHIETELGKVFAQHFTAINSDVESEKVNNLWQDIAIRYNEAQRAYHSLQHIEQLFAQFKQIKHVLNEPHLIALALFYHDVIYAPTRADNELKSAEYAVEALRPYFSAAQCQYIYALIMMTANHKLAECSSAQKNFDSAYLLDMDLSILGASWSEYEQ
;
A
#
# COMPACT_ATOMS: atom_id res chain seq x y z
N MET A 1 -9.31 22.74 -4.92
CA MET A 1 -8.99 21.71 -3.93
C MET A 1 -9.76 20.41 -4.15
N ILE A 2 -11.08 20.47 -4.19
CA ILE A 2 -11.93 19.27 -4.40
C ILE A 2 -11.60 18.55 -5.72
N LYS A 3 -11.37 19.31 -6.80
CA LYS A 3 -11.01 18.72 -8.11
C LYS A 3 -9.65 17.99 -8.09
N ALA A 4 -8.69 18.51 -7.31
CA ALA A 4 -7.37 17.87 -7.20
C ALA A 4 -7.45 16.53 -6.46
N PHE A 5 -8.22 16.46 -5.37
CA PHE A 5 -8.42 15.22 -4.63
C PHE A 5 -9.16 14.17 -5.45
N ALA A 6 -10.21 14.57 -6.20
CA ALA A 6 -10.94 13.67 -7.08
C ALA A 6 -10.03 13.12 -8.18
N HIS A 7 -9.12 13.93 -8.71
CA HIS A 7 -8.17 13.51 -9.73
C HIS A 7 -7.18 12.48 -9.16
N ILE A 8 -6.62 12.73 -7.97
CA ILE A 8 -5.71 11.79 -7.28
C ILE A 8 -6.41 10.44 -7.06
N GLU A 9 -7.63 10.46 -6.53
CA GLU A 9 -8.39 9.24 -6.28
C GLU A 9 -8.62 8.44 -7.56
N THR A 10 -9.00 9.10 -8.64
CA THR A 10 -9.24 8.47 -9.94
C THR A 10 -7.96 7.85 -10.51
N GLU A 11 -6.85 8.59 -10.49
CA GLU A 11 -5.59 8.12 -11.03
C GLU A 11 -5.01 6.95 -10.22
N LEU A 12 -5.08 7.03 -8.90
CA LEU A 12 -4.65 5.93 -8.04
C LEU A 12 -5.54 4.70 -8.21
N GLY A 13 -6.83 4.89 -8.46
CA GLY A 13 -7.74 3.78 -8.77
C GLY A 13 -7.35 3.03 -10.02
N LYS A 14 -6.90 3.74 -11.05
CA LYS A 14 -6.38 3.13 -12.28
C LYS A 14 -5.11 2.32 -12.00
N VAL A 15 -4.22 2.86 -11.20
CA VAL A 15 -2.97 2.19 -10.80
C VAL A 15 -3.30 0.91 -10.01
N PHE A 16 -4.21 1.01 -9.05
CA PHE A 16 -4.68 -0.15 -8.27
C PHE A 16 -5.20 -1.26 -9.20
N ALA A 17 -6.08 -0.90 -10.12
CA ALA A 17 -6.68 -1.86 -11.06
C ALA A 17 -5.62 -2.51 -11.95
N GLN A 18 -4.62 -1.75 -12.42
CA GLN A 18 -3.54 -2.29 -13.24
C GLN A 18 -2.74 -3.35 -12.49
N HIS A 19 -2.35 -3.07 -11.25
CA HIS A 19 -1.57 -4.02 -10.45
C HIS A 19 -2.40 -5.23 -10.04
N PHE A 20 -3.64 -5.03 -9.66
CA PHE A 20 -4.55 -6.11 -9.31
C PHE A 20 -4.75 -7.06 -10.50
N THR A 21 -5.07 -6.51 -11.67
CA THR A 21 -5.32 -7.28 -12.88
C THR A 21 -4.07 -8.02 -13.35
N ALA A 22 -2.89 -7.45 -13.14
CA ALA A 22 -1.63 -8.12 -13.47
C ALA A 22 -1.42 -9.39 -12.62
N ILE A 23 -1.96 -9.41 -11.39
CA ILE A 23 -1.89 -10.59 -10.52
C ILE A 23 -3.00 -11.58 -10.84
N ASN A 24 -4.24 -11.09 -11.04
CA ASN A 24 -5.38 -11.93 -11.37
C ASN A 24 -6.30 -11.18 -12.35
N SER A 25 -6.25 -11.55 -13.61
CA SER A 25 -7.03 -10.93 -14.68
C SER A 25 -8.46 -11.47 -14.80
N ASP A 26 -8.82 -12.50 -14.03
CA ASP A 26 -10.11 -13.17 -14.13
C ASP A 26 -11.21 -12.53 -13.26
N VAL A 27 -10.88 -11.45 -12.56
CA VAL A 27 -11.82 -10.76 -11.66
C VAL A 27 -12.53 -9.65 -12.43
N GLU A 28 -13.85 -9.57 -12.27
CA GLU A 28 -14.66 -8.54 -12.92
C GLU A 28 -14.23 -7.14 -12.49
N SER A 29 -14.22 -6.19 -13.42
CA SER A 29 -13.79 -4.82 -13.15
C SER A 29 -14.62 -4.14 -12.07
N GLU A 30 -15.89 -4.48 -11.95
CA GLU A 30 -16.77 -3.95 -10.89
C GLU A 30 -16.26 -4.35 -9.50
N LYS A 31 -15.84 -5.60 -9.34
CA LYS A 31 -15.32 -6.08 -8.05
C LYS A 31 -14.01 -5.40 -7.70
N VAL A 32 -13.12 -5.23 -8.67
CA VAL A 32 -11.86 -4.50 -8.47
C VAL A 32 -12.14 -3.05 -8.08
N ASN A 33 -13.09 -2.40 -8.75
CA ASN A 33 -13.48 -1.04 -8.44
C ASN A 33 -14.06 -0.93 -7.02
N ASN A 34 -14.86 -1.90 -6.59
CA ASN A 34 -15.41 -1.91 -5.24
C ASN A 34 -14.31 -2.01 -4.19
N LEU A 35 -13.30 -2.84 -4.43
CA LEU A 35 -12.13 -2.92 -3.54
C LEU A 35 -11.42 -1.58 -3.45
N TRP A 36 -11.24 -0.90 -4.58
CA TRP A 36 -10.61 0.42 -4.61
C TRP A 36 -11.43 1.46 -3.86
N GLN A 37 -12.76 1.48 -4.06
CA GLN A 37 -13.63 2.43 -3.37
C GLN A 37 -13.55 2.27 -1.86
N ASP A 38 -13.49 1.04 -1.36
CA ASP A 38 -13.33 0.77 0.07
C ASP A 38 -12.00 1.32 0.60
N ILE A 39 -10.92 1.16 -0.16
CA ILE A 39 -9.61 1.72 0.20
C ILE A 39 -9.68 3.26 0.22
N ALA A 40 -10.24 3.86 -0.83
CA ALA A 40 -10.31 5.32 -0.95
C ALA A 40 -11.12 5.95 0.17
N ILE A 41 -12.24 5.34 0.55
CA ILE A 41 -13.07 5.80 1.66
C ILE A 41 -12.24 5.85 2.95
N ARG A 42 -11.43 4.83 3.21
CA ARG A 42 -10.58 4.76 4.39
C ARG A 42 -9.53 5.86 4.41
N TYR A 43 -8.86 6.09 3.28
CA TYR A 43 -7.82 7.13 3.20
C TYR A 43 -8.38 8.54 3.20
N ASN A 44 -9.68 8.71 2.95
CA ASN A 44 -10.33 10.02 2.98
C ASN A 44 -10.96 10.35 4.35
N GLU A 45 -10.74 9.53 5.37
CA GLU A 45 -11.23 9.79 6.72
C GLU A 45 -10.66 11.09 7.28
N ALA A 46 -11.50 11.84 8.01
CA ALA A 46 -11.18 13.21 8.46
C ALA A 46 -9.99 13.30 9.41
N GLN A 47 -9.71 12.24 10.18
CA GLN A 47 -8.59 12.23 11.14
C GLN A 47 -7.22 12.02 10.51
N ARG A 48 -7.15 11.84 9.18
CA ARG A 48 -5.89 11.53 8.50
C ARG A 48 -5.20 12.82 8.04
N ALA A 49 -4.09 13.17 8.68
CA ALA A 49 -3.26 14.31 8.30
C ALA A 49 -2.21 13.89 7.26
N TYR A 50 -1.44 12.83 7.55
CA TYR A 50 -0.33 12.35 6.70
C TYR A 50 -0.58 11.01 6.05
N HIS A 51 -1.53 10.23 6.57
CA HIS A 51 -1.85 8.88 6.09
C HIS A 51 -3.03 8.94 5.12
N SER A 52 -2.91 9.78 4.09
CA SER A 52 -3.94 10.09 3.10
C SER A 52 -3.58 9.56 1.72
N LEU A 53 -4.48 9.75 0.75
CA LEU A 53 -4.19 9.41 -0.65
C LEU A 53 -3.01 10.20 -1.21
N GLN A 54 -2.72 11.41 -0.71
CA GLN A 54 -1.53 12.16 -1.12
C GLN A 54 -0.25 11.42 -0.72
N HIS A 55 -0.22 10.81 0.46
CA HIS A 55 0.89 9.97 0.91
C HIS A 55 1.07 8.79 -0.04
N ILE A 56 -0.01 8.13 -0.42
CA ILE A 56 0.03 7.01 -1.38
C ILE A 56 0.54 7.49 -2.74
N GLU A 57 0.10 8.66 -3.20
CA GLU A 57 0.57 9.25 -4.45
C GLU A 57 2.10 9.46 -4.43
N GLN A 58 2.62 9.98 -3.33
CA GLN A 58 4.06 10.18 -3.16
C GLN A 58 4.83 8.86 -3.19
N LEU A 59 4.31 7.83 -2.53
CA LEU A 59 4.90 6.50 -2.55
C LEU A 59 4.95 5.94 -3.98
N PHE A 60 3.88 6.09 -4.74
CA PHE A 60 3.83 5.60 -6.12
C PHE A 60 4.69 6.41 -7.08
N ALA A 61 4.96 7.68 -6.80
CA ALA A 61 5.94 8.45 -7.57
C ALA A 61 7.34 7.82 -7.42
N GLN A 62 7.72 7.41 -6.21
CA GLN A 62 8.98 6.69 -5.99
C GLN A 62 8.95 5.27 -6.56
N PHE A 63 7.84 4.57 -6.35
CA PHE A 63 7.65 3.22 -6.88
C PHE A 63 7.86 3.16 -8.39
N LYS A 64 7.34 4.13 -9.11
CA LYS A 64 7.45 4.22 -10.57
C LYS A 64 8.92 4.22 -11.04
N GLN A 65 9.81 4.79 -10.24
CA GLN A 65 11.23 4.87 -10.58
C GLN A 65 11.96 3.55 -10.36
N ILE A 66 11.49 2.72 -9.42
CA ILE A 66 12.20 1.49 -9.03
C ILE A 66 11.49 0.19 -9.40
N LYS A 67 10.24 0.26 -9.87
CA LYS A 67 9.44 -0.95 -10.13
C LYS A 67 10.12 -1.94 -11.07
N HIS A 68 10.94 -1.45 -11.98
CA HIS A 68 11.63 -2.27 -12.98
C HIS A 68 12.73 -3.15 -12.37
N VAL A 69 13.21 -2.83 -11.16
CA VAL A 69 14.21 -3.65 -10.47
C VAL A 69 13.59 -4.60 -9.45
N LEU A 70 12.31 -4.44 -9.14
CA LEU A 70 11.61 -5.30 -8.17
C LEU A 70 11.29 -6.66 -8.81
N ASN A 71 11.35 -7.71 -7.99
CA ASN A 71 11.02 -9.07 -8.43
C ASN A 71 9.50 -9.30 -8.48
N GLU A 72 8.77 -8.72 -7.52
CA GLU A 72 7.31 -8.86 -7.40
C GLU A 72 6.66 -7.48 -7.30
N PRO A 73 6.78 -6.64 -8.37
CA PRO A 73 6.31 -5.24 -8.28
C PRO A 73 4.82 -5.12 -7.99
N HIS A 74 4.00 -6.04 -8.51
CA HIS A 74 2.56 -5.95 -8.33
C HIS A 74 2.14 -6.24 -6.89
N LEU A 75 2.79 -7.20 -6.22
CA LEU A 75 2.52 -7.50 -4.82
C LEU A 75 3.01 -6.38 -3.90
N ILE A 76 4.16 -5.78 -4.23
CA ILE A 76 4.66 -4.59 -3.51
C ILE A 76 3.66 -3.45 -3.66
N ALA A 77 3.13 -3.21 -4.86
CA ALA A 77 2.13 -2.16 -5.10
C ALA A 77 0.88 -2.38 -4.24
N LEU A 78 0.36 -3.60 -4.20
CA LEU A 78 -0.81 -3.91 -3.37
C LEU A 78 -0.53 -3.67 -1.89
N ALA A 79 0.66 -4.05 -1.41
CA ALA A 79 1.06 -3.78 -0.03
C ALA A 79 1.10 -2.28 0.26
N LEU A 80 1.60 -1.47 -0.67
CA LEU A 80 1.61 -0.01 -0.53
C LEU A 80 0.20 0.55 -0.38
N PHE A 81 -0.75 0.08 -1.19
CA PHE A 81 -2.13 0.55 -1.10
C PHE A 81 -2.77 0.20 0.24
N TYR A 82 -2.47 -0.95 0.81
CA TYR A 82 -3.15 -1.44 2.00
C TYR A 82 -2.43 -1.13 3.32
N HIS A 83 -1.15 -0.71 3.28
CA HIS A 83 -0.34 -0.66 4.51
C HIS A 83 -0.86 0.30 5.58
N ASP A 84 -1.55 1.36 5.21
CA ASP A 84 -2.13 2.34 6.12
C ASP A 84 -3.66 2.41 6.02
N VAL A 85 -4.29 1.39 5.44
CA VAL A 85 -5.73 1.42 5.19
C VAL A 85 -6.54 1.55 6.48
N ILE A 86 -6.08 0.95 7.56
CA ILE A 86 -6.64 1.15 8.89
C ILE A 86 -5.72 2.09 9.66
N TYR A 87 -6.27 3.20 10.12
CA TYR A 87 -5.50 4.18 10.87
C TYR A 87 -6.36 4.81 11.97
N ALA A 88 -5.92 4.63 13.20
CA ALA A 88 -6.48 5.31 14.38
C ALA A 88 -5.31 5.88 15.17
N PRO A 89 -5.23 7.22 15.38
CA PRO A 89 -4.06 7.87 15.98
C PRO A 89 -3.71 7.35 17.37
N THR A 90 -4.68 6.85 18.11
CA THR A 90 -4.51 6.40 19.50
C THR A 90 -4.18 4.90 19.61
N ARG A 91 -4.11 4.17 18.48
CA ARG A 91 -3.85 2.73 18.48
C ARG A 91 -2.41 2.44 18.11
N ALA A 92 -1.86 1.37 18.69
CA ALA A 92 -0.52 0.90 18.40
C ALA A 92 -0.48 -0.25 17.38
N ASP A 93 -1.65 -0.77 16.98
CA ASP A 93 -1.77 -1.96 16.13
C ASP A 93 -2.33 -1.65 14.74
N ASN A 94 -2.15 -0.43 14.24
CA ASN A 94 -2.68 -0.01 12.94
C ASN A 94 -2.17 -0.89 11.78
N GLU A 95 -0.89 -1.23 11.78
CA GLU A 95 -0.27 -2.05 10.75
C GLU A 95 -0.83 -3.46 10.76
N LEU A 96 -1.01 -4.04 11.95
CA LEU A 96 -1.62 -5.38 12.07
C LEU A 96 -3.05 -5.36 11.52
N LYS A 97 -3.83 -4.35 11.89
CA LYS A 97 -5.21 -4.23 11.42
C LYS A 97 -5.28 -3.99 9.91
N SER A 98 -4.33 -3.22 9.37
CA SER A 98 -4.22 -3.01 7.92
C SER A 98 -3.87 -4.31 7.20
N ALA A 99 -2.93 -5.09 7.74
CA ALA A 99 -2.56 -6.39 7.18
C ALA A 99 -3.73 -7.38 7.20
N GLU A 100 -4.47 -7.44 8.30
CA GLU A 100 -5.67 -8.28 8.41
C GLU A 100 -6.74 -7.84 7.40
N TYR A 101 -6.95 -6.55 7.26
CA TYR A 101 -7.90 -5.98 6.30
C TYR A 101 -7.53 -6.38 4.87
N ALA A 102 -6.26 -6.27 4.50
CA ALA A 102 -5.78 -6.63 3.18
C ALA A 102 -6.04 -8.09 2.86
N VAL A 103 -5.72 -8.99 3.78
CA VAL A 103 -5.93 -10.43 3.59
C VAL A 103 -7.42 -10.74 3.44
N GLU A 104 -8.26 -10.15 4.28
CA GLU A 104 -9.70 -10.37 4.21
C GLU A 104 -10.27 -9.91 2.85
N ALA A 105 -9.81 -8.76 2.36
CA ALA A 105 -10.28 -8.21 1.09
C ALA A 105 -9.79 -9.01 -0.12
N LEU A 106 -8.55 -9.50 -0.08
CA LEU A 106 -7.88 -10.11 -1.24
C LEU A 106 -8.00 -11.63 -1.29
N ARG A 107 -8.32 -12.27 -0.17
CA ARG A 107 -8.39 -13.74 -0.08
C ARG A 107 -9.26 -14.40 -1.15
N PRO A 108 -10.42 -13.82 -1.54
CA PRO A 108 -11.25 -14.44 -2.57
C PRO A 108 -10.60 -14.45 -3.96
N TYR A 109 -9.57 -13.62 -4.18
CA TYR A 109 -9.02 -13.37 -5.52
C TYR A 109 -7.57 -13.80 -5.68
N PHE A 110 -6.81 -13.89 -4.59
CA PHE A 110 -5.37 -14.19 -4.63
C PHE A 110 -5.09 -15.49 -3.88
N SER A 111 -3.96 -16.13 -4.22
CA SER A 111 -3.54 -17.34 -3.53
C SER A 111 -3.17 -17.07 -2.08
N ALA A 112 -3.17 -18.12 -1.27
CA ALA A 112 -2.75 -18.03 0.13
C ALA A 112 -1.32 -17.48 0.26
N ALA A 113 -0.42 -17.91 -0.63
CA ALA A 113 0.97 -17.44 -0.63
C ALA A 113 1.07 -15.95 -0.95
N GLN A 114 0.29 -15.47 -1.91
CA GLN A 114 0.24 -14.05 -2.27
C GLN A 114 -0.29 -13.20 -1.11
N CYS A 115 -1.39 -13.64 -0.49
CA CYS A 115 -1.96 -12.95 0.66
C CYS A 115 -0.99 -12.90 1.84
N GLN A 116 -0.31 -14.02 2.11
CA GLN A 116 0.67 -14.10 3.18
C GLN A 116 1.85 -13.17 2.94
N TYR A 117 2.29 -13.05 1.69
CA TYR A 117 3.38 -12.14 1.34
C TYR A 117 2.97 -10.67 1.54
N ILE A 118 1.77 -10.30 1.10
CA ILE A 118 1.25 -8.95 1.33
C ILE A 118 1.13 -8.66 2.82
N TYR A 119 0.61 -9.60 3.60
CA TYR A 119 0.52 -9.49 5.05
C TYR A 119 1.89 -9.20 5.68
N ALA A 120 2.88 -9.99 5.31
CA ALA A 120 4.24 -9.85 5.84
C ALA A 120 4.84 -8.48 5.48
N LEU A 121 4.64 -8.01 4.25
CA LEU A 121 5.12 -6.71 3.81
C LEU A 121 4.51 -5.58 4.64
N ILE A 122 3.21 -5.64 4.89
CA ILE A 122 2.53 -4.61 5.69
C ILE A 122 3.04 -4.65 7.14
N MET A 123 3.21 -5.82 7.71
CA MET A 123 3.73 -5.97 9.08
C MET A 123 5.14 -5.40 9.22
N MET A 124 5.96 -5.48 8.17
CA MET A 124 7.30 -4.90 8.19
C MET A 124 7.28 -3.37 8.34
N THR A 125 6.23 -2.71 7.88
CA THR A 125 6.12 -1.25 8.01
C THR A 125 5.88 -0.80 9.45
N ALA A 126 5.49 -1.69 10.35
CA ALA A 126 5.26 -1.37 11.75
C ALA A 126 6.56 -1.00 12.48
N ASN A 127 7.65 -1.70 12.18
CA ASN A 127 8.94 -1.50 12.84
C ASN A 127 10.10 -1.28 11.85
N HIS A 128 9.81 -1.28 10.56
CA HIS A 128 10.77 -1.08 9.47
C HIS A 128 11.95 -2.06 9.51
N LYS A 129 11.66 -3.31 9.88
CA LYS A 129 12.65 -4.40 9.90
C LYS A 129 12.27 -5.47 8.90
N LEU A 130 13.28 -6.02 8.22
CA LEU A 130 13.09 -7.13 7.31
C LEU A 130 12.67 -8.38 8.09
N ALA A 131 11.78 -9.16 7.50
CA ALA A 131 11.40 -10.45 8.07
C ALA A 131 12.54 -11.44 7.94
N GLU A 132 12.69 -12.29 8.95
CA GLU A 132 13.66 -13.39 8.89
C GLU A 132 13.16 -14.47 7.93
N CYS A 133 14.08 -15.21 7.35
CA CYS A 133 13.80 -16.41 6.54
C CYS A 133 13.08 -16.18 5.22
N SER A 134 13.13 -14.99 4.64
CA SER A 134 12.66 -14.76 3.28
C SER A 134 13.72 -15.17 2.26
N SER A 135 13.31 -15.44 1.02
CA SER A 135 14.24 -15.59 -0.08
C SER A 135 15.02 -14.29 -0.31
N ALA A 136 16.18 -14.37 -0.94
CA ALA A 136 16.96 -13.18 -1.27
C ALA A 136 16.15 -12.18 -2.13
N GLN A 137 15.31 -12.69 -3.04
CA GLN A 137 14.46 -11.87 -3.90
C GLN A 137 13.41 -11.11 -3.09
N LYS A 138 12.77 -11.78 -2.12
CA LYS A 138 11.78 -11.14 -1.25
C LYS A 138 12.41 -10.11 -0.34
N ASN A 139 13.61 -10.40 0.19
CA ASN A 139 14.33 -9.43 1.03
C ASN A 139 14.73 -8.19 0.24
N PHE A 140 15.13 -8.35 -1.02
CA PHE A 140 15.46 -7.24 -1.91
C PHE A 140 14.25 -6.32 -2.10
N ASP A 141 13.10 -6.89 -2.47
CA ASP A 141 11.87 -6.13 -2.69
C ASP A 141 11.40 -5.44 -1.39
N SER A 142 11.46 -6.15 -0.26
CA SER A 142 11.07 -5.62 1.05
C SER A 142 11.93 -4.43 1.45
N ALA A 143 13.22 -4.46 1.17
CA ALA A 143 14.13 -3.36 1.48
C ALA A 143 13.72 -2.09 0.74
N TYR A 144 13.34 -2.20 -0.53
CA TYR A 144 12.83 -1.04 -1.30
C TYR A 144 11.52 -0.49 -0.72
N LEU A 145 10.59 -1.39 -0.33
CA LEU A 145 9.34 -0.97 0.30
C LEU A 145 9.60 -0.15 1.56
N LEU A 146 10.48 -0.64 2.43
CA LEU A 146 10.81 0.03 3.68
C LEU A 146 11.53 1.36 3.44
N ASP A 147 12.44 1.41 2.48
CA ASP A 147 13.13 2.65 2.11
C ASP A 147 12.16 3.72 1.60
N MET A 148 11.20 3.33 0.76
CA MET A 148 10.19 4.26 0.27
C MET A 148 9.34 4.83 1.41
N ASP A 149 8.87 3.97 2.31
CA ASP A 149 8.04 4.38 3.44
C ASP A 149 8.80 5.33 4.37
N LEU A 150 10.04 4.98 4.73
CA LEU A 150 10.89 5.81 5.58
C LEU A 150 11.25 7.15 4.92
N SER A 151 11.52 7.15 3.63
CA SER A 151 11.87 8.35 2.89
C SER A 151 10.74 9.38 2.92
N ILE A 152 9.50 8.93 2.71
CA ILE A 152 8.32 9.81 2.75
C ILE A 152 8.06 10.31 4.17
N LEU A 153 8.16 9.45 5.17
CA LEU A 153 8.01 9.85 6.58
C LEU A 153 9.09 10.86 7.00
N GLY A 154 10.33 10.65 6.56
CA GLY A 154 11.43 11.55 6.83
C GLY A 154 11.24 12.92 6.20
N ALA A 155 10.77 12.96 4.96
CA ALA A 155 10.46 14.22 4.26
C ALA A 155 9.34 14.98 4.96
N SER A 156 8.27 14.28 5.36
CA SER A 156 7.15 14.88 6.08
C SER A 156 7.59 15.46 7.43
N TRP A 157 8.47 14.76 8.12
CA TRP A 157 9.00 15.20 9.40
C TRP A 157 9.86 16.45 9.25
N SER A 158 10.75 16.50 8.26
CA SER A 158 11.60 17.68 8.01
C SER A 158 10.78 18.90 7.59
N GLU A 159 9.71 18.72 6.86
CA GLU A 159 8.77 19.80 6.50
C GLU A 159 8.06 20.33 7.75
N TYR A 160 7.83 19.48 8.73
CA TYR A 160 7.12 19.83 9.97
C TYR A 160 7.99 20.66 10.91
N GLU A 161 9.30 20.45 10.90
CA GLU A 161 10.24 21.18 11.77
C GLU A 161 10.59 22.59 11.26
N GLN A 162 10.23 22.90 10.03
CA GLN A 162 10.41 24.23 9.45
C GLN A 162 9.19 25.11 9.61
#